data_a4e52b908cc9b6ba76801a1ddc72bb25
#
_entry.id   a4e52b908cc9b6ba76801a1ddc72bb25
#
_cell.length_a   1.000
_cell.length_b   1.000
_cell.length_c   1.000
_cell.angle_alpha   90.00
_cell.angle_beta   90.00
_cell.angle_gamma   90.00
#
_symmetry.space_group_name_H-M   'P 1'
#
loop_
_entity.id
_entity.type
_entity.pdbx_description
1 polymer ?
#
loop_
_entity_poly.entity_id
_entity_poly.type
_entity_poly.pdbx_seq_one_letter_code
_entity_poly.pdbx_strand_id
1 'polypeptide(L)'
;MGIVGQEVNFNQFETVYQILTQQAGYFGLDRSVIKENSEYYLKELDLWDKRNEQGRNLSGGMKRRLMVAKALVNEPELLILDEPTAGVDIELRRSLWDFLKEINRKGTTIILTTHYLEEAEKLCKNISIIDQGKIVKTSSMKSLLKELESEVYVFETKEKVSKDQKLENLQINYIDEFTISIQVNKSKGIDEVLKIFQSNGIEINSIHNETNRLEELFLKLTNQI
;
A
#
# COMPACT_ATOMS: atom_id res chain seq x y z
N MET A 1 -3.62 21.39 8.95
CA MET A 1 -2.69 20.44 8.27
C MET A 1 -2.08 19.52 9.31
N GLY A 2 -2.11 18.19 9.08
CA GLY A 2 -1.45 17.17 9.89
C GLY A 2 -0.21 16.64 9.16
N ILE A 3 0.87 16.34 9.90
CA ILE A 3 2.11 15.82 9.34
C ILE A 3 2.60 14.65 10.19
N VAL A 4 2.92 13.53 9.53
CA VAL A 4 3.57 12.36 10.11
C VAL A 4 4.90 12.18 9.40
N GLY A 5 6.00 12.54 10.07
CA GLY A 5 7.34 12.34 9.56
C GLY A 5 7.83 10.91 9.73
N GLN A 6 9.00 10.58 9.20
CA GLN A 6 9.59 9.24 9.29
C GLN A 6 10.01 8.91 10.74
N GLU A 7 10.55 9.88 11.47
CA GLU A 7 11.00 9.70 12.85
C GLU A 7 9.92 10.03 13.88
N VAL A 8 10.04 9.41 15.06
CA VAL A 8 9.14 9.66 16.19
C VAL A 8 9.32 11.10 16.70
N ASN A 9 8.25 11.90 16.64
CA ASN A 9 8.25 13.33 16.92
C ASN A 9 7.33 13.73 18.10
N PHE A 10 7.27 12.92 19.14
CA PHE A 10 6.55 13.23 20.38
C PHE A 10 7.44 12.96 21.60
N ASN A 11 7.09 13.57 22.74
CA ASN A 11 7.77 13.32 24.01
C ASN A 11 7.47 11.89 24.48
N GLN A 12 8.49 11.03 24.47
CA GLN A 12 8.34 9.62 24.81
C GLN A 12 8.11 9.35 26.32
N PHE A 13 8.30 10.34 27.18
CA PHE A 13 8.05 10.23 28.64
C PHE A 13 6.61 10.56 29.01
N GLU A 14 5.83 11.13 28.11
CA GLU A 14 4.41 11.39 28.29
C GLU A 14 3.57 10.15 27.99
N THR A 15 2.37 10.09 28.57
CA THR A 15 1.43 9.04 28.25
C THR A 15 0.84 9.22 26.85
N VAL A 16 0.40 8.15 26.25
CA VAL A 16 -0.27 8.15 24.93
C VAL A 16 -1.41 9.18 24.89
N TYR A 17 -2.23 9.23 25.95
CA TYR A 17 -3.32 10.20 26.06
C TYR A 17 -2.83 11.64 26.18
N GLN A 18 -1.79 11.89 26.97
CA GLN A 18 -1.20 13.22 27.11
C GLN A 18 -0.64 13.75 25.80
N ILE A 19 0.03 12.91 25.02
CA ILE A 19 0.58 13.28 23.71
C ILE A 19 -0.53 13.82 22.78
N LEU A 20 -1.70 13.15 22.72
CA LEU A 20 -2.80 13.61 21.89
C LEU A 20 -3.47 14.88 22.45
N THR A 21 -3.76 14.89 23.73
CA THR A 21 -4.46 16.04 24.36
C THR A 21 -3.62 17.30 24.31
N GLN A 22 -2.31 17.22 24.48
CA GLN A 22 -1.41 18.37 24.32
C GLN A 22 -1.38 18.84 22.86
N GLN A 23 -1.27 17.93 21.90
CA GLN A 23 -1.30 18.29 20.48
C GLN A 23 -2.59 19.02 20.12
N ALA A 24 -3.75 18.50 20.54
CA ALA A 24 -5.04 19.15 20.32
C ALA A 24 -5.12 20.52 21.01
N GLY A 25 -4.53 20.65 22.21
CA GLY A 25 -4.44 21.91 22.94
C GLY A 25 -3.63 22.98 22.21
N TYR A 26 -2.55 22.61 21.51
CA TYR A 26 -1.77 23.55 20.69
C TYR A 26 -2.58 24.15 19.53
N PHE A 27 -3.59 23.45 19.05
CA PHE A 27 -4.51 23.95 18.03
C PHE A 27 -5.69 24.74 18.60
N GLY A 28 -5.76 24.92 19.94
CA GLY A 28 -6.78 25.70 20.59
C GLY A 28 -8.17 25.08 20.61
N LEU A 29 -8.25 23.75 20.52
CA LEU A 29 -9.53 23.03 20.60
C LEU A 29 -10.13 23.11 22.01
N ASP A 30 -11.47 23.12 22.09
CA ASP A 30 -12.17 23.06 23.36
C ASP A 30 -11.93 21.74 24.09
N ARG A 31 -11.93 21.76 25.42
CA ARG A 31 -11.65 20.57 26.25
C ARG A 31 -12.55 19.37 25.95
N SER A 32 -13.82 19.61 25.62
CA SER A 32 -14.76 18.55 25.21
C SER A 32 -14.33 17.90 23.91
N VAL A 33 -13.97 18.69 22.90
CA VAL A 33 -13.51 18.22 21.59
C VAL A 33 -12.16 17.49 21.72
N ILE A 34 -11.24 18.02 22.54
CA ILE A 34 -9.95 17.34 22.81
C ILE A 34 -10.19 15.93 23.35
N LYS A 35 -11.10 15.80 24.33
CA LYS A 35 -11.44 14.50 24.92
C LYS A 35 -12.04 13.56 23.88
N GLU A 36 -13.05 14.03 23.16
CA GLU A 36 -13.79 13.24 22.16
C GLU A 36 -12.85 12.76 21.04
N ASN A 37 -12.10 13.67 20.41
CA ASN A 37 -11.18 13.33 19.33
C ASN A 37 -10.05 12.41 19.82
N SER A 38 -9.47 12.69 21.01
CA SER A 38 -8.41 11.81 21.53
C SER A 38 -8.91 10.40 21.79
N GLU A 39 -10.11 10.26 22.37
CA GLU A 39 -10.71 8.94 22.59
C GLU A 39 -11.02 8.23 21.28
N TYR A 40 -11.61 8.93 20.32
CA TYR A 40 -11.94 8.40 18.98
C TYR A 40 -10.70 7.87 18.25
N TYR A 41 -9.68 8.71 18.06
CA TYR A 41 -8.49 8.30 17.31
C TYR A 41 -7.65 7.22 18.01
N LEU A 42 -7.63 7.21 19.35
CA LEU A 42 -6.97 6.13 20.07
C LEU A 42 -7.69 4.79 19.94
N LYS A 43 -9.03 4.80 19.89
CA LYS A 43 -9.82 3.58 19.64
C LYS A 43 -9.65 3.08 18.21
N GLU A 44 -9.81 3.95 17.23
CA GLU A 44 -9.69 3.60 15.79
C GLU A 44 -8.30 3.04 15.43
N LEU A 45 -7.27 3.43 16.17
CA LEU A 45 -5.89 3.01 15.95
C LEU A 45 -5.40 1.96 16.96
N ASP A 46 -6.30 1.29 17.70
CA ASP A 46 -5.99 0.25 18.70
C ASP A 46 -4.96 0.67 19.75
N LEU A 47 -5.06 1.90 20.24
CA LEU A 47 -4.16 2.46 21.26
C LEU A 47 -4.89 2.82 22.55
N TRP A 48 -6.22 2.66 22.62
CA TRP A 48 -7.00 3.07 23.77
C TRP A 48 -6.60 2.37 25.06
N ASP A 49 -6.32 1.07 25.01
CA ASP A 49 -5.90 0.28 26.17
C ASP A 49 -4.49 0.67 26.66
N LYS A 50 -3.71 1.30 25.79
CA LYS A 50 -2.37 1.83 26.07
C LYS A 50 -2.35 3.32 26.46
N ARG A 51 -3.52 3.97 26.58
CA ARG A 51 -3.64 5.41 26.79
C ARG A 51 -2.88 5.96 28.00
N ASN A 52 -2.69 5.15 29.04
CA ASN A 52 -1.98 5.50 30.26
C ASN A 52 -0.50 5.08 30.25
N GLU A 53 -0.05 4.37 29.24
CA GLU A 53 1.35 3.96 29.08
C GLU A 53 2.17 5.11 28.50
N GLN A 54 3.45 5.18 28.86
CA GLN A 54 4.38 6.15 28.29
C GLN A 54 4.73 5.77 26.86
N GLY A 55 4.90 6.77 25.98
CA GLY A 55 5.23 6.58 24.58
C GLY A 55 6.49 5.75 24.33
N ARG A 56 7.47 5.78 25.25
CA ARG A 56 8.68 4.97 25.16
C ARG A 56 8.42 3.46 25.23
N ASN A 57 7.36 3.03 25.92
CA ASN A 57 7.02 1.62 26.14
C ASN A 57 6.26 1.01 24.95
N LEU A 58 5.89 1.81 23.95
CA LEU A 58 5.19 1.34 22.77
C LEU A 58 6.13 0.65 21.79
N SER A 59 5.63 -0.38 21.09
CA SER A 59 6.32 -0.97 19.94
C SER A 59 6.47 0.04 18.79
N GLY A 60 7.33 -0.24 17.81
CA GLY A 60 7.51 0.62 16.64
C GLY A 60 6.20 0.89 15.88
N GLY A 61 5.41 -0.15 15.62
CA GLY A 61 4.11 -0.02 14.97
C GLY A 61 3.09 0.78 15.80
N MET A 62 3.08 0.61 17.14
CA MET A 62 2.24 1.43 18.01
C MET A 62 2.67 2.90 18.02
N LYS A 63 3.98 3.18 18.03
CA LYS A 63 4.49 4.56 17.90
C LYS A 63 4.06 5.18 16.58
N ARG A 64 4.09 4.41 15.49
CA ARG A 64 3.65 4.88 14.17
C ARG A 64 2.17 5.24 14.18
N ARG A 65 1.31 4.38 14.72
CA ARG A 65 -0.12 4.65 14.86
C ARG A 65 -0.39 5.87 15.75
N LEU A 66 0.38 6.04 16.83
CA LEU A 66 0.27 7.21 17.70
C LEU A 66 0.62 8.51 16.97
N MET A 67 1.63 8.51 16.10
CA MET A 67 1.96 9.67 15.26
C MET A 67 0.82 10.02 14.30
N VAL A 68 0.16 9.02 13.72
CA VAL A 68 -1.01 9.22 12.87
C VAL A 68 -2.17 9.80 13.70
N ALA A 69 -2.48 9.23 14.87
CA ALA A 69 -3.49 9.76 15.79
C ALA A 69 -3.21 11.22 16.16
N LYS A 70 -1.96 11.51 16.51
CA LYS A 70 -1.49 12.88 16.84
C LYS A 70 -1.71 13.86 15.69
N ALA A 71 -1.44 13.44 14.44
CA ALA A 71 -1.61 14.29 13.27
C ALA A 71 -3.08 14.56 12.93
N LEU A 72 -3.98 13.63 13.32
CA LEU A 72 -5.41 13.69 13.02
C LEU A 72 -6.26 14.31 14.12
N VAL A 73 -5.76 14.43 15.34
CA VAL A 73 -6.55 14.84 16.53
C VAL A 73 -7.25 16.18 16.36
N ASN A 74 -6.74 17.07 15.50
CA ASN A 74 -7.32 18.37 15.15
C ASN A 74 -8.10 18.36 13.82
N GLU A 75 -8.46 17.19 13.28
CA GLU A 75 -9.25 17.00 12.06
C GLU A 75 -8.77 17.85 10.88
N PRO A 76 -7.53 17.64 10.41
CA PRO A 76 -6.95 18.49 9.39
C PRO A 76 -7.58 18.22 8.01
N GLU A 77 -7.76 19.28 7.20
CA GLU A 77 -8.17 19.17 5.80
C GLU A 77 -7.09 18.49 4.91
N LEU A 78 -5.82 18.61 5.33
CA LEU A 78 -4.65 18.03 4.65
C LEU A 78 -3.81 17.23 5.62
N LEU A 79 -3.55 15.97 5.30
CA LEU A 79 -2.67 15.05 6.01
C LEU A 79 -1.49 14.66 5.11
N ILE A 80 -0.27 14.88 5.59
CA ILE A 80 0.96 14.48 4.91
C ILE A 80 1.59 13.34 5.70
N LEU A 81 1.86 12.23 5.03
CA LEU A 81 2.40 11.01 5.62
C LEU A 81 3.71 10.64 4.93
N ASP A 82 4.79 10.59 5.67
CA ASP A 82 6.08 10.15 5.15
C ASP A 82 6.32 8.68 5.56
N GLU A 83 6.21 7.76 4.58
CA GLU A 83 6.33 6.31 4.76
C GLU A 83 5.45 5.74 5.89
N PRO A 84 4.11 5.91 5.85
CA PRO A 84 3.24 5.66 7.01
C PRO A 84 3.25 4.23 7.54
N THR A 85 3.63 3.25 6.73
CA THR A 85 3.65 1.83 7.11
C THR A 85 5.04 1.21 7.19
N ALA A 86 6.10 2.03 7.15
CA ALA A 86 7.47 1.53 7.29
C ALA A 86 7.65 0.86 8.67
N GLY A 87 8.19 -0.38 8.65
CA GLY A 87 8.42 -1.16 9.88
C GLY A 87 7.16 -1.68 10.58
N VAL A 88 6.00 -1.62 9.91
CA VAL A 88 4.73 -2.15 10.41
C VAL A 88 4.50 -3.54 9.79
N ASP A 89 4.02 -4.50 10.59
CA ASP A 89 3.64 -5.82 10.09
C ASP A 89 2.44 -5.78 9.13
N ILE A 90 2.21 -6.89 8.40
CA ILE A 90 1.23 -6.94 7.31
C ILE A 90 -0.20 -6.66 7.79
N GLU A 91 -0.59 -7.20 8.93
CA GLU A 91 -1.94 -7.06 9.45
C GLU A 91 -2.23 -5.62 9.88
N LEU A 92 -1.31 -5.05 10.67
CA LEU A 92 -1.40 -3.65 11.10
C LEU A 92 -1.30 -2.68 9.92
N ARG A 93 -0.51 -3.00 8.88
CA ARG A 93 -0.45 -2.21 7.66
C ARG A 93 -1.81 -2.13 6.96
N ARG A 94 -2.49 -3.27 6.80
CA ARG A 94 -3.82 -3.33 6.18
C ARG A 94 -4.85 -2.53 6.96
N SER A 95 -4.88 -2.66 8.29
CA SER A 95 -5.80 -1.88 9.13
C SER A 95 -5.56 -0.37 9.01
N LEU A 96 -4.28 0.06 8.95
CA LEU A 96 -3.94 1.46 8.75
C LEU A 96 -4.36 1.96 7.35
N TRP A 97 -4.24 1.14 6.31
CA TRP A 97 -4.71 1.49 4.97
C TRP A 97 -6.23 1.70 4.94
N ASP A 98 -6.99 0.83 5.57
CA ASP A 98 -8.45 0.94 5.60
C ASP A 98 -8.88 2.17 6.40
N PHE A 99 -8.21 2.45 7.51
CA PHE A 99 -8.41 3.67 8.28
C PHE A 99 -8.10 4.94 7.44
N LEU A 100 -6.98 4.99 6.72
CA LEU A 100 -6.62 6.13 5.86
C LEU A 100 -7.63 6.34 4.71
N LYS A 101 -8.14 5.26 4.11
CA LYS A 101 -9.21 5.35 3.10
C LYS A 101 -10.48 5.99 3.70
N GLU A 102 -10.85 5.59 4.92
CA GLU A 102 -12.02 6.15 5.59
C GLU A 102 -11.84 7.64 5.89
N ILE A 103 -10.67 8.05 6.39
CA ILE A 103 -10.34 9.46 6.61
C ILE A 103 -10.39 10.27 5.30
N ASN A 104 -9.85 9.73 4.21
CA ASN A 104 -9.94 10.37 2.89
C ASN A 104 -11.39 10.47 2.40
N ARG A 105 -12.20 9.43 2.62
CA ARG A 105 -13.63 9.43 2.26
C ARG A 105 -14.43 10.49 3.04
N LYS A 106 -14.02 10.76 4.29
CA LYS A 106 -14.61 11.84 5.13
C LYS A 106 -14.20 13.26 4.69
N GLY A 107 -13.29 13.39 3.71
CA GLY A 107 -12.94 14.68 3.09
C GLY A 107 -11.51 15.16 3.34
N THR A 108 -10.72 14.50 4.19
CA THR A 108 -9.31 14.84 4.38
C THR A 108 -8.52 14.51 3.12
N THR A 109 -7.81 15.47 2.56
CA THR A 109 -6.84 15.24 1.48
C THR A 109 -5.59 14.58 2.06
N ILE A 110 -5.15 13.47 1.47
CA ILE A 110 -3.97 12.74 1.95
C ILE A 110 -2.88 12.78 0.87
N ILE A 111 -1.68 13.19 1.26
CA ILE A 111 -0.46 13.06 0.48
C ILE A 111 0.44 12.10 1.25
N LEU A 112 0.93 11.05 0.59
CA LEU A 112 1.86 10.12 1.20
C LEU A 112 3.08 9.89 0.32
N THR A 113 4.23 9.69 0.95
CA THR A 113 5.41 9.11 0.31
C THR A 113 5.52 7.65 0.70
N THR A 114 5.93 6.81 -0.21
CA THR A 114 6.16 5.39 0.05
C THR A 114 7.10 4.79 -0.98
N HIS A 115 7.88 3.81 -0.55
CA HIS A 115 8.62 2.91 -1.44
C HIS A 115 7.89 1.57 -1.61
N TYR A 116 6.77 1.35 -0.90
CA TYR A 116 5.92 0.17 -1.07
C TYR A 116 4.91 0.44 -2.19
N LEU A 117 5.17 -0.11 -3.37
CA LEU A 117 4.33 0.10 -4.55
C LEU A 117 2.90 -0.42 -4.36
N GLU A 118 2.71 -1.50 -3.59
CA GLU A 118 1.39 -1.99 -3.21
C GLU A 118 0.59 -0.95 -2.41
N GLU A 119 1.23 -0.24 -1.49
CA GLU A 119 0.61 0.84 -0.72
C GLU A 119 0.12 1.96 -1.64
N ALA A 120 0.98 2.41 -2.57
CA ALA A 120 0.62 3.42 -3.56
C ALA A 120 -0.57 2.98 -4.42
N GLU A 121 -0.56 1.72 -4.91
CA GLU A 121 -1.64 1.17 -5.74
C GLU A 121 -2.97 1.08 -4.98
N LYS A 122 -2.93 0.70 -3.69
CA LYS A 122 -4.12 0.52 -2.85
C LYS A 122 -4.73 1.82 -2.36
N LEU A 123 -3.91 2.85 -2.10
CA LEU A 123 -4.35 4.09 -1.46
C LEU A 123 -4.48 5.28 -2.42
N CYS A 124 -3.63 5.37 -3.46
CA CYS A 124 -3.49 6.58 -4.23
C CYS A 124 -4.33 6.58 -5.50
N LYS A 125 -5.08 7.67 -5.73
CA LYS A 125 -5.77 7.93 -7.02
C LYS A 125 -4.80 8.52 -8.04
N ASN A 126 -3.86 9.35 -7.58
CA ASN A 126 -2.82 9.99 -8.38
C ASN A 126 -1.46 9.63 -7.81
N ILE A 127 -0.46 9.55 -8.67
CA ILE A 127 0.91 9.18 -8.32
C ILE A 127 1.89 10.09 -9.03
N SER A 128 2.99 10.42 -8.35
CA SER A 128 4.17 11.04 -8.94
C SER A 128 5.38 10.16 -8.63
N ILE A 129 6.08 9.73 -9.66
CA ILE A 129 7.31 8.94 -9.54
C ILE A 129 8.48 9.90 -9.51
N ILE A 130 9.32 9.77 -8.49
CA ILE A 130 10.51 10.58 -8.29
C ILE A 130 11.74 9.68 -8.42
N ASP A 131 12.68 10.09 -9.28
CA ASP A 131 13.96 9.46 -9.42
C ASP A 131 15.05 10.53 -9.48
N GLN A 132 16.18 10.33 -8.78
CA GLN A 132 17.32 11.25 -8.69
C GLN A 132 16.91 12.71 -8.40
N GLY A 133 15.91 12.91 -7.52
CA GLY A 133 15.41 14.22 -7.12
C GLY A 133 14.54 14.94 -8.16
N LYS A 134 14.14 14.26 -9.25
CA LYS A 134 13.27 14.79 -10.30
C LYS A 134 11.98 13.99 -10.40
N ILE A 135 10.89 14.69 -10.73
CA ILE A 135 9.63 14.01 -11.07
C ILE A 135 9.75 13.46 -12.48
N VAL A 136 9.79 12.14 -12.60
CA VAL A 136 9.88 11.42 -13.89
C VAL A 136 8.51 11.32 -14.55
N LYS A 137 7.47 11.08 -13.73
CA LYS A 137 6.11 10.88 -14.21
C LYS A 137 5.10 11.34 -13.17
N THR A 138 4.04 12.02 -13.62
CA THR A 138 2.83 12.29 -12.82
C THR A 138 1.62 11.82 -13.60
N SER A 139 0.77 11.00 -12.98
CA SER A 139 -0.41 10.43 -13.65
C SER A 139 -1.47 10.00 -12.65
N SER A 140 -2.69 9.72 -13.10
CA SER A 140 -3.61 8.92 -12.31
C SER A 140 -3.14 7.47 -12.25
N MET A 141 -3.37 6.77 -11.14
CA MET A 141 -3.05 5.35 -10.99
C MET A 141 -3.64 4.52 -12.13
N LYS A 142 -4.92 4.77 -12.46
CA LYS A 142 -5.61 4.09 -13.55
C LYS A 142 -4.96 4.30 -14.92
N SER A 143 -4.49 5.52 -15.22
CA SER A 143 -3.83 5.82 -16.50
C SER A 143 -2.45 5.18 -16.55
N LEU A 144 -1.70 5.25 -15.43
CA LEU A 144 -0.38 4.66 -15.34
C LEU A 144 -0.40 3.13 -15.55
N LEU A 145 -1.33 2.42 -14.89
CA LEU A 145 -1.48 0.97 -15.06
C LEU A 145 -1.97 0.55 -16.45
N LYS A 146 -2.60 1.47 -17.19
CA LYS A 146 -2.98 1.19 -18.60
C LYS A 146 -1.79 1.26 -19.57
N GLU A 147 -0.70 1.92 -19.21
CA GLU A 147 0.52 2.00 -20.04
C GLU A 147 1.29 0.68 -20.11
N LEU A 148 1.01 -0.27 -19.22
CA LEU A 148 1.53 -1.63 -19.38
C LEU A 148 0.92 -2.27 -20.62
N GLU A 149 1.76 -2.61 -21.59
CA GLU A 149 1.34 -3.27 -22.83
C GLU A 149 1.11 -4.77 -22.62
N SER A 150 1.80 -5.36 -21.65
CA SER A 150 1.73 -6.78 -21.29
C SER A 150 1.76 -6.97 -19.79
N GLU A 151 1.30 -8.11 -19.34
CA GLU A 151 1.35 -8.55 -17.94
C GLU A 151 1.91 -9.96 -17.91
N VAL A 152 2.71 -10.28 -16.88
CA VAL A 152 3.23 -11.63 -16.69
C VAL A 152 2.36 -12.36 -15.67
N TYR A 153 1.73 -13.45 -16.10
CA TYR A 153 0.91 -14.30 -15.27
C TYR A 153 1.64 -15.60 -14.96
N VAL A 154 1.59 -16.01 -13.72
CA VAL A 154 2.02 -17.33 -13.26
C VAL A 154 0.80 -18.25 -13.23
N PHE A 155 0.93 -19.39 -13.87
CA PHE A 155 -0.07 -20.45 -13.92
C PHE A 155 0.47 -21.66 -13.17
N GLU A 156 -0.25 -22.11 -12.16
CA GLU A 156 -0.03 -23.42 -11.55
C GLU A 156 -0.97 -24.42 -12.21
N THR A 157 -0.43 -25.52 -12.69
CA THR A 157 -1.17 -26.57 -13.42
C THR A 157 -1.36 -27.79 -12.52
N LYS A 158 -2.42 -28.58 -12.77
CA LYS A 158 -2.65 -29.84 -12.04
C LYS A 158 -1.71 -30.96 -12.51
N GLU A 159 -1.31 -30.91 -13.76
CA GLU A 159 -0.42 -31.91 -14.39
C GLU A 159 0.89 -31.24 -14.80
N LYS A 160 1.94 -32.08 -14.97
CA LYS A 160 3.25 -31.61 -15.42
C LYS A 160 3.17 -31.04 -16.83
N VAL A 161 3.65 -29.82 -17.01
CA VAL A 161 3.76 -29.20 -18.34
C VAL A 161 5.13 -29.53 -18.90
N SER A 162 5.13 -30.33 -20.00
CA SER A 162 6.38 -30.72 -20.69
C SER A 162 6.90 -29.56 -21.54
N LYS A 163 8.22 -29.31 -21.50
CA LYS A 163 8.89 -28.35 -22.39
C LYS A 163 8.73 -28.73 -23.89
N ASP A 164 8.39 -29.98 -24.19
CA ASP A 164 8.15 -30.46 -25.54
C ASP A 164 6.73 -30.15 -26.05
N GLN A 165 5.82 -29.75 -25.16
CA GLN A 165 4.50 -29.26 -25.56
C GLN A 165 4.67 -27.89 -26.20
N LYS A 166 4.66 -27.83 -27.53
CA LYS A 166 4.62 -26.58 -28.30
C LYS A 166 3.27 -25.90 -28.09
N LEU A 167 3.15 -25.10 -27.04
CA LEU A 167 2.04 -24.17 -26.90
C LEU A 167 2.31 -22.99 -27.82
N GLU A 168 1.85 -23.16 -29.09
CA GLU A 168 2.16 -22.25 -30.19
C GLU A 168 1.76 -20.80 -29.85
N ASN A 169 2.67 -19.87 -30.10
CA ASN A 169 2.52 -18.44 -29.95
C ASN A 169 2.54 -17.87 -28.51
N LEU A 170 2.90 -18.67 -27.49
CA LEU A 170 3.08 -18.16 -26.12
C LEU A 170 4.57 -18.08 -25.77
N GLN A 171 4.99 -16.96 -25.19
CA GLN A 171 6.31 -16.84 -24.55
C GLN A 171 6.22 -17.43 -23.15
N ILE A 172 6.61 -18.70 -23.02
CA ILE A 172 6.51 -19.46 -21.77
C ILE A 172 7.88 -19.50 -21.11
N ASN A 173 7.91 -19.12 -19.85
CA ASN A 173 9.02 -19.38 -18.96
C ASN A 173 8.61 -20.49 -17.97
N TYR A 174 9.38 -21.57 -17.92
CA TYR A 174 9.13 -22.70 -17.03
C TYR A 174 9.83 -22.47 -15.70
N ILE A 175 9.05 -22.24 -14.65
CA ILE A 175 9.55 -22.03 -13.28
C ILE A 175 9.88 -23.39 -12.65
N ASP A 176 8.94 -24.33 -12.71
CA ASP A 176 9.11 -25.72 -12.30
C ASP A 176 8.22 -26.66 -13.16
N GLU A 177 8.05 -27.93 -12.74
CA GLU A 177 7.29 -28.94 -13.49
C GLU A 177 5.77 -28.65 -13.56
N PHE A 178 5.24 -27.87 -12.61
CA PHE A 178 3.81 -27.55 -12.49
C PHE A 178 3.52 -26.06 -12.63
N THR A 179 4.57 -25.23 -12.68
CA THR A 179 4.46 -23.77 -12.64
C THR A 179 5.12 -23.15 -13.85
N ILE A 180 4.37 -22.36 -14.59
CA ILE A 180 4.86 -21.63 -15.75
C ILE A 180 4.47 -20.16 -15.66
N SER A 181 5.30 -19.26 -16.18
CA SER A 181 4.91 -17.88 -16.36
C SER A 181 4.80 -17.53 -17.85
N ILE A 182 3.82 -16.69 -18.17
CA ILE A 182 3.49 -16.32 -19.54
C ILE A 182 3.30 -14.80 -19.60
N GLN A 183 4.00 -14.18 -20.53
CA GLN A 183 3.78 -12.79 -20.86
C GLN A 183 2.56 -12.65 -21.77
N VAL A 184 1.51 -12.03 -21.26
CA VAL A 184 0.22 -11.84 -21.96
C VAL A 184 0.10 -10.40 -22.41
N ASN A 185 -0.03 -10.16 -23.69
CA ASN A 185 -0.30 -8.85 -24.24
C ASN A 185 -1.77 -8.46 -23.96
N LYS A 186 -2.01 -7.25 -23.49
CA LYS A 186 -3.37 -6.75 -23.18
C LYS A 186 -4.32 -6.76 -24.37
N SER A 187 -3.79 -6.66 -25.60
CA SER A 187 -4.62 -6.71 -26.82
C SER A 187 -5.24 -8.11 -27.07
N LYS A 188 -4.58 -9.17 -26.61
CA LYS A 188 -5.02 -10.55 -26.76
C LYS A 188 -5.81 -11.06 -25.56
N GLY A 189 -5.45 -10.57 -24.37
CA GLY A 189 -6.08 -10.94 -23.10
C GLY A 189 -5.73 -12.33 -22.60
N ILE A 190 -6.02 -12.59 -21.33
CA ILE A 190 -5.78 -13.89 -20.68
C ILE A 190 -6.67 -15.00 -21.27
N ASP A 191 -7.81 -14.64 -21.85
CA ASP A 191 -8.76 -15.59 -22.43
C ASP A 191 -8.15 -16.41 -23.60
N GLU A 192 -7.23 -15.82 -24.36
CA GLU A 192 -6.53 -16.55 -25.44
C GLU A 192 -5.63 -17.63 -24.85
N VAL A 193 -4.91 -17.34 -23.77
CA VAL A 193 -4.05 -18.30 -23.06
C VAL A 193 -4.89 -19.44 -22.48
N LEU A 194 -6.01 -19.12 -21.85
CA LEU A 194 -6.93 -20.11 -21.26
C LEU A 194 -7.51 -21.07 -22.34
N LYS A 195 -7.86 -20.56 -23.53
CA LYS A 195 -8.32 -21.37 -24.64
C LYS A 195 -7.23 -22.33 -25.17
N ILE A 196 -5.98 -21.85 -25.25
CA ILE A 196 -4.84 -22.65 -25.64
C ILE A 196 -4.62 -23.77 -24.62
N PHE A 197 -4.70 -23.49 -23.32
CA PHE A 197 -4.54 -24.51 -22.28
C PHE A 197 -5.65 -25.57 -22.38
N GLN A 198 -6.90 -25.12 -22.48
CA GLN A 198 -8.05 -26.01 -22.60
C GLN A 198 -7.94 -26.93 -23.86
N SER A 199 -7.51 -26.37 -25.00
CA SER A 199 -7.34 -27.17 -26.26
C SER A 199 -6.19 -28.17 -26.17
N ASN A 200 -5.21 -27.96 -25.29
CA ASN A 200 -4.08 -28.86 -25.03
C ASN A 200 -4.29 -29.75 -23.80
N GLY A 201 -5.47 -29.74 -23.19
CA GLY A 201 -5.81 -30.58 -22.04
C GLY A 201 -5.09 -30.19 -20.75
N ILE A 202 -4.59 -28.94 -20.66
CA ILE A 202 -3.89 -28.46 -19.47
C ILE A 202 -4.93 -27.89 -18.51
N GLU A 203 -5.08 -28.50 -17.33
CA GLU A 203 -5.94 -28.02 -16.26
C GLU A 203 -5.16 -27.07 -15.34
N ILE A 204 -5.75 -25.91 -15.07
CA ILE A 204 -5.17 -24.86 -14.24
C ILE A 204 -5.68 -25.02 -12.81
N ASN A 205 -4.77 -24.95 -11.84
CA ASN A 205 -5.05 -24.94 -10.42
C ASN A 205 -5.18 -23.49 -9.88
N SER A 206 -4.23 -22.62 -10.20
CA SER A 206 -4.26 -21.22 -9.82
C SER A 206 -3.66 -20.31 -10.89
N ILE A 207 -4.03 -19.04 -10.85
CA ILE A 207 -3.49 -17.97 -11.71
C ILE A 207 -3.26 -16.74 -10.84
N HIS A 208 -2.05 -16.18 -10.93
CA HIS A 208 -1.73 -14.91 -10.27
C HIS A 208 -0.73 -14.10 -11.10
N ASN A 209 -0.63 -12.81 -10.85
CA ASN A 209 0.40 -11.99 -11.49
C ASN A 209 1.77 -12.30 -10.88
N GLU A 210 2.83 -12.38 -11.69
CA GLU A 210 4.20 -12.65 -11.22
C GLU A 210 4.75 -11.49 -10.38
N THR A 211 4.52 -10.27 -10.84
CA THR A 211 4.98 -9.04 -10.17
C THR A 211 3.85 -8.05 -9.96
N ASN A 212 4.05 -7.13 -9.03
CA ASN A 212 3.16 -5.98 -8.91
C ASN A 212 3.29 -5.12 -10.18
N ARG A 213 2.16 -4.83 -10.82
CA ARG A 213 2.07 -4.04 -12.06
C ARG A 213 2.80 -2.70 -11.96
N LEU A 214 2.71 -2.05 -10.80
CA LEU A 214 3.36 -0.77 -10.58
C LEU A 214 4.88 -0.91 -10.48
N GLU A 215 5.38 -2.04 -9.97
CA GLU A 215 6.81 -2.35 -9.90
C GLU A 215 7.44 -2.46 -11.28
N GLU A 216 6.79 -3.20 -12.20
CA GLU A 216 7.25 -3.30 -13.59
C GLU A 216 7.33 -1.93 -14.27
N LEU A 217 6.32 -1.07 -14.07
CA LEU A 217 6.32 0.28 -14.60
C LEU A 217 7.41 1.16 -13.97
N PHE A 218 7.60 1.05 -12.66
CA PHE A 218 8.62 1.80 -11.94
C PHE A 218 10.02 1.48 -12.51
N LEU A 219 10.34 0.20 -12.65
CA LEU A 219 11.63 -0.24 -13.22
C LEU A 219 11.84 0.27 -14.64
N LYS A 220 10.81 0.22 -15.50
CA LYS A 220 10.87 0.76 -16.87
C LYS A 220 11.08 2.28 -16.89
N LEU A 221 10.45 3.03 -16.02
CA LEU A 221 10.53 4.50 -15.98
C LEU A 221 11.84 5.02 -15.38
N THR A 222 12.46 4.24 -14.50
CA THR A 222 13.76 4.60 -13.87
C THR A 222 14.98 4.03 -14.62
N ASN A 223 14.78 3.47 -15.84
CA ASN A 223 15.85 2.86 -16.66
C ASN A 223 16.68 1.79 -15.92
N GLN A 224 16.04 1.04 -15.01
CA GLN A 224 16.68 -0.04 -14.25
C GLN A 224 16.46 -1.42 -14.92
N ILE A 225 15.93 -1.45 -16.16
CA ILE A 225 15.83 -2.62 -17.05
C ILE A 225 16.48 -2.28 -18.38
#